data_e482894b5c388afae8cf2b0e41c5456c
#
_entry.id   e482894b5c388afae8cf2b0e41c5456c
#
_cell.length_a   1.000
_cell.length_b   1.000
_cell.length_c   1.000
_cell.angle_alpha   90.00
_cell.angle_beta   90.00
_cell.angle_gamma   90.00
#
_symmetry.space_group_name_H-M   'P 1'
#
loop_
_entity.id
_entity.type
_entity.pdbx_description
1 polymer ?
#
loop_
_entity_poly.entity_id
_entity_poly.type
_entity_poly.pdbx_seq_one_letter_code
_entity_poly.pdbx_strand_id
1 'polypeptide(L)'
;VLNKGEMPPKDADPLTAKERSVLVGWIRGEIDRVKAELKSTGGQVVLRRLNRAEYQNTMRDLFDLEMDYARDLPPEGASPDGFKNNGQSLQMTSIQLEYYLDAARRALDRVIETKEAPEVFEHSFDKSNVGDKWFNYEVSNYLGRWQGFYGKMVDKYPEEGDYLVTVTARADIPEGRGAPLMEVSVGYRPDTEQIWKVTKTIEITESESTTYEFTGRVENHPLPVRGQGKFPGLVVRVLNQYDDQAPKPKEVELERDGKKKKGFPAEDGYPVIHVEKVT
;
A
#
# COMPACT_ATOMS: atom_id res chain seq x y z
N VAL A 1 -21.67 13.64 -35.62
CA VAL A 1 -23.09 14.00 -35.61
C VAL A 1 -23.54 14.39 -37.01
N LEU A 2 -23.21 15.58 -37.59
CA LEU A 2 -23.61 15.99 -38.94
C LEU A 2 -23.16 15.01 -40.04
N ASN A 3 -21.89 14.55 -40.00
CA ASN A 3 -21.36 13.61 -41.00
C ASN A 3 -21.90 12.17 -40.85
N LYS A 4 -22.40 11.83 -39.66
CA LYS A 4 -23.03 10.53 -39.39
C LYS A 4 -24.55 10.52 -39.67
N GLY A 5 -25.11 11.67 -40.11
CA GLY A 5 -26.55 11.79 -40.37
C GLY A 5 -27.43 11.77 -39.12
N GLU A 6 -26.84 12.04 -37.94
CA GLU A 6 -27.59 12.11 -36.68
C GLU A 6 -28.25 13.49 -36.47
N MET A 7 -27.92 14.46 -37.29
CA MET A 7 -28.48 15.81 -37.33
C MET A 7 -28.83 16.19 -38.78
N PRO A 8 -29.96 16.85 -39.05
CA PRO A 8 -31.01 17.27 -38.11
C PRO A 8 -31.78 16.08 -37.50
N PRO A 9 -32.61 16.31 -36.46
CA PRO A 9 -33.43 15.26 -35.86
C PRO A 9 -34.39 14.65 -36.89
N LYS A 10 -34.89 13.43 -36.60
CA LYS A 10 -35.68 12.64 -37.55
C LYS A 10 -37.04 13.27 -37.97
N ASP A 11 -37.52 14.24 -37.22
CA ASP A 11 -38.74 15.01 -37.42
C ASP A 11 -38.52 16.31 -38.18
N ALA A 12 -37.30 16.64 -38.57
CA ALA A 12 -36.95 17.80 -39.38
C ALA A 12 -36.52 17.40 -40.80
N ASP A 13 -36.69 18.30 -41.77
CA ASP A 13 -36.28 18.06 -43.14
C ASP A 13 -34.76 17.76 -43.23
N PRO A 14 -34.36 16.68 -43.91
CA PRO A 14 -32.97 16.31 -44.02
C PRO A 14 -32.17 17.29 -44.87
N LEU A 15 -30.99 17.66 -44.41
CA LEU A 15 -30.05 18.49 -45.18
C LEU A 15 -29.60 17.76 -46.45
N THR A 16 -29.64 18.47 -47.55
CA THR A 16 -29.00 17.98 -48.80
C THR A 16 -27.49 17.82 -48.61
N ALA A 17 -26.86 16.98 -49.42
CA ALA A 17 -25.42 16.80 -49.39
C ALA A 17 -24.64 18.11 -49.57
N LYS A 18 -25.16 19.03 -50.41
CA LYS A 18 -24.57 20.34 -50.65
C LYS A 18 -24.64 21.25 -49.40
N GLU A 19 -25.83 21.34 -48.79
CA GLU A 19 -26.04 22.13 -47.57
C GLU A 19 -25.21 21.62 -46.40
N ARG A 20 -25.14 20.31 -46.23
CA ARG A 20 -24.29 19.69 -45.22
C ARG A 20 -22.80 20.04 -45.43
N SER A 21 -22.32 19.96 -46.68
CA SER A 21 -20.95 20.29 -47.00
C SER A 21 -20.60 21.76 -46.70
N VAL A 22 -21.52 22.67 -47.07
CA VAL A 22 -21.37 24.10 -46.78
C VAL A 22 -21.36 24.38 -45.28
N LEU A 23 -22.28 23.78 -44.54
CA LEU A 23 -22.38 23.96 -43.08
C LEU A 23 -21.13 23.42 -42.37
N VAL A 24 -20.68 22.22 -42.72
CA VAL A 24 -19.48 21.62 -42.13
C VAL A 24 -18.24 22.43 -42.49
N GLY A 25 -18.14 22.91 -43.74
CA GLY A 25 -17.03 23.76 -44.17
C GLY A 25 -16.97 25.08 -43.40
N TRP A 26 -18.14 25.72 -43.20
CA TRP A 26 -18.24 26.96 -42.43
C TRP A 26 -17.87 26.75 -40.96
N ILE A 27 -18.42 25.73 -40.29
CA ILE A 27 -18.10 25.41 -38.89
C ILE A 27 -16.60 25.16 -38.74
N ARG A 28 -16.01 24.42 -39.67
CA ARG A 28 -14.56 24.14 -39.65
C ARG A 28 -13.75 25.40 -39.79
N GLY A 29 -14.13 26.28 -40.74
CA GLY A 29 -13.46 27.58 -40.93
C GLY A 29 -13.52 28.49 -39.71
N GLU A 30 -14.69 28.53 -39.02
CA GLU A 30 -14.84 29.30 -37.80
C GLU A 30 -14.02 28.73 -36.64
N ILE A 31 -13.99 27.41 -36.48
CA ILE A 31 -13.15 26.77 -35.47
C ILE A 31 -11.66 27.08 -35.74
N ASP A 32 -11.23 27.02 -36.98
CA ASP A 32 -9.82 27.30 -37.32
C ASP A 32 -9.46 28.80 -37.14
N ARG A 33 -10.43 29.71 -37.44
CA ARG A 33 -10.30 31.15 -37.18
C ARG A 33 -10.13 31.43 -35.67
N VAL A 34 -11.03 30.87 -34.82
CA VAL A 34 -10.99 31.03 -33.37
C VAL A 34 -9.72 30.42 -32.78
N LYS A 35 -9.30 29.28 -33.28
CA LYS A 35 -8.01 28.68 -32.87
C LYS A 35 -6.81 29.55 -33.22
N ALA A 36 -6.83 30.22 -34.40
CA ALA A 36 -5.75 31.10 -34.79
C ALA A 36 -5.73 32.38 -33.93
N GLU A 37 -6.87 32.96 -33.63
CA GLU A 37 -7.00 34.10 -32.72
C GLU A 37 -6.54 33.76 -31.29
N LEU A 38 -6.95 32.61 -30.76
CA LEU A 38 -6.51 32.14 -29.44
C LEU A 38 -5.00 31.83 -29.38
N LYS A 39 -4.40 31.36 -30.46
CA LYS A 39 -2.95 31.17 -30.54
C LYS A 39 -2.15 32.49 -30.52
N SER A 40 -2.72 33.58 -31.04
CA SER A 40 -2.02 34.88 -31.10
C SER A 40 -2.03 35.63 -29.77
N THR A 41 -2.89 35.24 -28.81
CA THR A 41 -3.02 35.94 -27.53
C THR A 41 -2.04 35.45 -26.47
N GLY A 42 -1.10 34.50 -26.81
CA GLY A 42 -0.15 33.90 -25.88
C GLY A 42 -0.79 33.72 -24.53
N GLY A 43 -1.41 32.57 -24.26
CA GLY A 43 -2.26 32.36 -23.11
C GLY A 43 -1.70 33.03 -21.85
N GLN A 44 -2.54 33.74 -21.12
CA GLN A 44 -2.14 34.29 -19.81
C GLN A 44 -1.70 33.12 -18.94
N VAL A 45 -0.41 33.00 -18.72
CA VAL A 45 0.11 32.04 -17.73
C VAL A 45 -0.29 32.57 -16.36
N VAL A 46 -1.33 31.99 -15.80
CA VAL A 46 -1.71 32.26 -14.42
C VAL A 46 -0.77 31.52 -13.52
N LEU A 47 -0.01 32.28 -12.72
CA LEU A 47 0.80 31.68 -11.66
C LEU A 47 -0.16 31.01 -10.65
N ARG A 48 -0.04 29.71 -10.51
CA ARG A 48 -0.87 28.93 -9.59
C ARG A 48 0.00 28.16 -8.60
N ARG A 49 -0.55 27.87 -7.44
CA ARG A 49 0.05 26.90 -6.52
C ARG A 49 -0.09 25.49 -7.04
N LEU A 50 0.68 24.58 -6.51
CA LEU A 50 0.49 23.16 -6.70
C LEU A 50 -0.81 22.70 -6.03
N ASN A 51 -1.53 21.77 -6.62
CA ASN A 51 -2.61 21.09 -5.93
C ASN A 51 -2.04 20.06 -4.94
N ARG A 52 -2.91 19.45 -4.10
CA ARG A 52 -2.47 18.48 -3.07
C ARG A 52 -1.66 17.33 -3.64
N ALA A 53 -2.10 16.76 -4.76
CA ALA A 53 -1.40 15.62 -5.39
C ALA A 53 -0.06 16.06 -6.01
N GLU A 54 -0.05 17.20 -6.68
CA GLU A 54 1.18 17.78 -7.24
C GLU A 54 2.19 18.11 -6.13
N TYR A 55 1.73 18.72 -5.03
CA TYR A 55 2.58 19.03 -3.88
C TYR A 55 3.14 17.76 -3.23
N GLN A 56 2.28 16.77 -2.96
CA GLN A 56 2.66 15.47 -2.42
C GLN A 56 3.77 14.82 -3.25
N ASN A 57 3.56 14.74 -4.56
CA ASN A 57 4.53 14.12 -5.47
C ASN A 57 5.84 14.93 -5.57
N THR A 58 5.73 16.25 -5.67
CA THR A 58 6.92 17.13 -5.74
C THR A 58 7.79 17.00 -4.50
N MET A 59 7.16 16.99 -3.30
CA MET A 59 7.92 16.88 -2.04
C MET A 59 8.53 15.48 -1.89
N ARG A 60 7.80 14.42 -2.26
CA ARG A 60 8.35 13.06 -2.27
C ARG A 60 9.56 12.97 -3.21
N ASP A 61 9.43 13.48 -4.41
CA ASP A 61 10.51 13.43 -5.43
C ASP A 61 11.71 14.32 -5.05
N LEU A 62 11.47 15.41 -4.31
CA LEU A 62 12.52 16.32 -3.84
C LEU A 62 13.34 15.75 -2.69
N PHE A 63 12.68 15.07 -1.74
CA PHE A 63 13.30 14.57 -0.51
C PHE A 63 13.63 13.08 -0.57
N ASP A 64 13.16 12.37 -1.61
CA ASP A 64 13.24 10.89 -1.70
C ASP A 64 12.73 10.19 -0.42
N LEU A 65 11.70 10.76 0.19
CA LEU A 65 11.12 10.32 1.45
C LEU A 65 9.62 10.10 1.31
N GLU A 66 9.16 8.89 1.62
CA GLU A 66 7.74 8.54 1.65
C GLU A 66 7.07 9.04 2.93
N MET A 67 6.36 10.16 2.84
CA MET A 67 5.50 10.67 3.91
C MET A 67 4.28 11.39 3.34
N ASP A 68 3.26 11.59 4.16
CA ASP A 68 2.08 12.37 3.79
C ASP A 68 2.35 13.88 3.97
N TYR A 69 2.88 14.48 2.91
CA TYR A 69 3.17 15.93 2.86
C TYR A 69 1.90 16.78 2.74
N ALA A 70 0.84 16.21 2.19
CA ALA A 70 -0.42 16.92 1.94
C ALA A 70 -1.43 16.76 3.08
N ARG A 71 -1.10 16.08 4.17
CA ARG A 71 -2.02 15.74 5.27
C ARG A 71 -2.84 16.94 5.77
N ASP A 72 -2.16 18.04 6.03
CA ASP A 72 -2.78 19.22 6.65
C ASP A 72 -3.19 20.29 5.62
N LEU A 73 -2.93 20.06 4.32
CA LEU A 73 -3.33 21.01 3.29
C LEU A 73 -4.87 21.05 3.17
N PRO A 74 -5.47 22.24 3.08
CA PRO A 74 -6.89 22.38 2.86
C PRO A 74 -7.35 21.66 1.59
N PRO A 75 -8.58 21.13 1.57
CA PRO A 75 -9.14 20.54 0.36
C PRO A 75 -9.29 21.61 -0.74
N GLU A 76 -9.08 21.19 -1.99
CA GLU A 76 -9.24 22.08 -3.12
C GLU A 76 -10.72 22.27 -3.45
N GLY A 77 -11.09 23.52 -3.78
CA GLY A 77 -12.36 23.81 -4.40
C GLY A 77 -12.45 23.17 -5.79
N ALA A 78 -13.61 22.63 -6.14
CA ALA A 78 -13.87 22.20 -7.50
C ALA A 78 -13.94 23.42 -8.42
N SER A 79 -13.22 23.40 -9.56
CA SER A 79 -13.46 24.38 -10.62
C SER A 79 -14.79 24.10 -11.31
N PRO A 80 -15.41 25.08 -11.98
CA PRO A 80 -16.62 24.87 -12.74
C PRO A 80 -16.51 23.73 -13.76
N ASP A 81 -15.31 23.47 -14.26
CA ASP A 81 -15.00 22.43 -15.23
C ASP A 81 -14.67 21.08 -14.59
N GLY A 82 -14.72 20.96 -13.26
CA GLY A 82 -14.38 19.75 -12.50
C GLY A 82 -12.90 19.42 -12.38
N PHE A 83 -12.02 20.25 -12.96
CA PHE A 83 -10.57 20.03 -12.87
C PHE A 83 -9.96 20.62 -11.60
N LYS A 84 -9.09 19.87 -10.95
CA LYS A 84 -8.38 20.29 -9.72
C LYS A 84 -7.06 21.02 -9.98
N ASN A 85 -6.70 21.28 -11.21
CA ASN A 85 -5.49 21.98 -11.64
C ASN A 85 -5.75 23.33 -12.31
N ASN A 86 -6.96 23.85 -12.21
CA ASN A 86 -7.31 25.15 -12.80
C ASN A 86 -6.62 26.29 -12.04
N GLY A 87 -5.85 27.11 -12.78
CA GLY A 87 -5.08 28.23 -12.21
C GLY A 87 -5.94 29.29 -11.49
N GLN A 88 -7.20 29.47 -11.89
CA GLN A 88 -8.09 30.42 -11.23
C GLN A 88 -8.56 29.96 -9.85
N SER A 89 -8.67 28.63 -9.61
CA SER A 89 -9.05 28.04 -8.35
C SER A 89 -7.87 27.78 -7.40
N LEU A 90 -6.64 27.76 -7.92
CA LEU A 90 -5.44 27.45 -7.17
C LEU A 90 -4.63 28.70 -6.82
N GLN A 91 -5.25 29.67 -6.16
CA GLN A 91 -4.56 30.83 -5.65
C GLN A 91 -3.83 30.53 -4.34
N MET A 92 -2.70 31.21 -4.11
CA MET A 92 -1.95 31.10 -2.86
C MET A 92 -2.55 32.05 -1.81
N THR A 93 -2.97 31.53 -0.68
CA THR A 93 -3.36 32.29 0.50
C THR A 93 -2.27 32.21 1.56
N SER A 94 -2.27 33.17 2.52
CA SER A 94 -1.31 33.13 3.65
C SER A 94 -1.40 31.83 4.44
N ILE A 95 -2.60 31.34 4.68
CA ILE A 95 -2.84 30.07 5.39
C ILE A 95 -2.26 28.88 4.62
N GLN A 96 -2.42 28.85 3.32
CA GLN A 96 -1.84 27.77 2.50
C GLN A 96 -0.32 27.83 2.47
N LEU A 97 0.26 29.02 2.48
CA LEU A 97 1.71 29.18 2.59
C LEU A 97 2.22 28.64 3.92
N GLU A 98 1.53 28.90 5.04
CA GLU A 98 1.87 28.35 6.35
C GLU A 98 1.86 26.82 6.33
N TYR A 99 0.82 26.18 5.78
CA TYR A 99 0.78 24.72 5.66
C TYR A 99 1.91 24.16 4.79
N TYR A 100 2.27 24.85 3.72
CA TYR A 100 3.41 24.45 2.89
C TYR A 100 4.73 24.53 3.67
N LEU A 101 4.93 25.61 4.43
CA LEU A 101 6.13 25.79 5.26
C LEU A 101 6.19 24.75 6.38
N ASP A 102 5.06 24.43 7.01
CA ASP A 102 5.01 23.40 8.04
C ASP A 102 5.27 22.00 7.48
N ALA A 103 4.72 21.68 6.33
CA ALA A 103 5.02 20.42 5.66
C ALA A 103 6.51 20.32 5.25
N ALA A 104 7.08 21.42 4.75
CA ALA A 104 8.50 21.47 4.41
C ALA A 104 9.39 21.33 5.67
N ARG A 105 9.02 21.99 6.79
CA ARG A 105 9.74 21.86 8.06
C ARG A 105 9.73 20.42 8.55
N ARG A 106 8.55 19.76 8.58
CA ARG A 106 8.46 18.33 8.96
C ARG A 106 9.31 17.43 8.07
N ALA A 107 9.40 17.74 6.77
CA ALA A 107 10.26 17.01 5.86
C ALA A 107 11.74 17.21 6.20
N LEU A 108 12.17 18.46 6.37
CA LEU A 108 13.55 18.80 6.72
C LEU A 108 13.97 18.19 8.06
N ASP A 109 13.09 18.22 9.07
CA ASP A 109 13.35 17.61 10.39
C ASP A 109 13.59 16.09 10.30
N ARG A 110 13.09 15.45 9.25
CA ARG A 110 13.30 14.00 9.00
C ARG A 110 14.49 13.70 8.10
N VAL A 111 14.79 14.58 7.15
CA VAL A 111 15.88 14.37 6.19
C VAL A 111 17.21 14.86 6.77
N ILE A 112 17.20 15.92 7.57
CA ILE A 112 18.40 16.48 8.18
C ILE A 112 18.62 15.81 9.54
N GLU A 113 19.45 14.79 9.55
CA GLU A 113 19.90 14.15 10.78
C GLU A 113 20.92 15.04 11.48
N THR A 114 20.53 15.64 12.58
CA THR A 114 21.42 16.50 13.41
C THR A 114 21.84 15.83 14.72
N LYS A 115 21.33 14.63 14.97
CA LYS A 115 21.58 13.83 16.17
C LYS A 115 22.60 12.72 15.90
N GLU A 116 23.05 12.07 16.94
CA GLU A 116 23.79 10.80 16.81
C GLU A 116 22.99 9.81 15.98
N ALA A 117 23.71 8.94 15.25
CA ALA A 117 23.06 7.92 14.41
C ALA A 117 21.95 7.20 15.19
N PRO A 118 20.76 7.00 14.59
CA PRO A 118 19.66 6.35 15.28
C PRO A 118 20.08 4.95 15.74
N GLU A 119 19.58 4.56 16.91
CA GLU A 119 19.80 3.22 17.43
C GLU A 119 19.15 2.19 16.49
N VAL A 120 19.95 1.25 16.00
CA VAL A 120 19.46 0.14 15.17
C VAL A 120 19.09 -1.01 16.09
N PHE A 121 17.83 -1.44 16.00
CA PHE A 121 17.33 -2.61 16.72
C PHE A 121 17.32 -3.79 15.75
N GLU A 122 18.03 -4.85 16.09
CA GLU A 122 18.07 -6.06 15.28
C GLU A 122 17.53 -7.24 16.09
N HIS A 123 16.61 -7.98 15.48
CA HIS A 123 16.01 -9.19 16.06
C HIS A 123 15.99 -10.28 15.02
N SER A 124 16.44 -11.46 15.39
CA SER A 124 16.49 -12.61 14.50
C SER A 124 15.76 -13.81 15.10
N PHE A 125 14.96 -14.46 14.28
CA PHE A 125 14.13 -15.60 14.65
C PHE A 125 14.38 -16.75 13.70
N ASP A 126 14.66 -17.90 14.24
CA ASP A 126 14.79 -19.16 13.53
C ASP A 126 14.02 -20.26 14.28
N LYS A 127 14.13 -21.49 13.83
CA LYS A 127 13.46 -22.64 14.46
C LYS A 127 13.79 -22.80 15.95
N SER A 128 14.93 -22.31 16.41
CA SER A 128 15.39 -22.49 17.79
C SER A 128 14.84 -21.45 18.76
N ASN A 129 14.48 -20.28 18.26
CA ASN A 129 14.07 -19.14 19.08
C ASN A 129 12.74 -18.50 18.68
N VAL A 130 11.91 -19.25 17.95
CA VAL A 130 10.56 -18.80 17.63
C VAL A 130 9.66 -18.84 18.84
N GLY A 131 8.65 -18.06 18.69
CA GLY A 131 7.49 -17.74 19.49
C GLY A 131 7.23 -18.58 20.69
N ASP A 132 6.87 -17.91 21.65
CA ASP A 132 6.67 -18.42 22.96
C ASP A 132 5.38 -19.25 23.08
N LYS A 133 5.31 -19.98 24.19
CA LYS A 133 4.14 -20.67 24.78
C LYS A 133 2.87 -19.83 24.85
N TRP A 134 2.95 -18.53 24.63
CA TRP A 134 1.86 -17.56 24.72
C TRP A 134 0.96 -17.53 23.48
N PHE A 135 1.53 -17.75 22.33
CA PHE A 135 0.74 -18.02 21.14
C PHE A 135 0.38 -19.50 21.16
N ASN A 136 -0.63 -19.96 21.75
CA ASN A 136 -1.10 -21.37 21.87
C ASN A 136 -1.04 -22.18 20.54
N TYR A 137 -0.23 -21.77 19.59
CA TYR A 137 0.03 -22.38 18.31
C TYR A 137 1.41 -23.05 18.35
N GLU A 138 1.52 -24.22 17.81
CA GLU A 138 2.79 -24.80 17.48
C GLU A 138 3.42 -23.96 16.39
N VAL A 139 4.48 -23.29 16.75
CA VAL A 139 5.25 -22.53 15.78
C VAL A 139 6.08 -23.53 15.01
N SER A 140 5.65 -23.84 13.81
CA SER A 140 6.37 -24.65 12.86
C SER A 140 7.05 -23.75 11.85
N ASN A 141 8.23 -24.13 11.42
CA ASN A 141 8.86 -23.50 10.26
C ASN A 141 8.33 -24.07 8.93
N TYR A 142 7.47 -25.09 8.99
CA TYR A 142 6.76 -25.66 7.84
C TYR A 142 5.34 -25.14 7.86
N LEU A 143 5.04 -24.17 7.02
CA LEU A 143 3.76 -23.54 6.98
C LEU A 143 2.90 -24.17 5.90
N GLY A 144 2.02 -25.06 6.29
CA GLY A 144 0.92 -25.52 5.46
C GLY A 144 -0.11 -24.41 5.25
N ARG A 145 -1.17 -24.73 4.53
CA ARG A 145 -2.27 -23.80 4.23
C ARG A 145 -2.84 -23.16 5.51
N TRP A 146 -2.87 -21.83 5.55
CA TRP A 146 -3.33 -21.01 6.69
C TRP A 146 -2.51 -21.15 7.99
N GLN A 147 -1.33 -21.77 7.92
CA GLN A 147 -0.43 -21.83 9.06
C GLN A 147 0.54 -20.65 9.07
N GLY A 148 0.95 -20.26 10.26
CA GLY A 148 1.82 -19.10 10.46
C GLY A 148 3.04 -19.41 11.33
N PHE A 149 4.14 -18.78 10.97
CA PHE A 149 5.33 -18.63 11.80
C PHE A 149 5.21 -17.32 12.57
N TYR A 150 5.50 -17.35 13.86
CA TYR A 150 5.45 -16.19 14.74
C TYR A 150 6.81 -15.97 15.37
N GLY A 151 7.40 -14.82 15.12
CA GLY A 151 8.60 -14.38 15.81
C GLY A 151 8.34 -14.24 17.31
N LYS A 152 9.40 -14.30 18.10
CA LYS A 152 9.32 -13.98 19.52
C LYS A 152 8.91 -12.53 19.70
N MET A 153 8.11 -12.26 20.72
CA MET A 153 7.71 -10.90 21.07
C MET A 153 8.92 -10.00 21.34
N VAL A 154 8.97 -8.88 20.65
CA VAL A 154 10.00 -7.85 20.77
C VAL A 154 9.49 -6.71 21.63
N ASP A 155 10.15 -6.47 22.75
CA ASP A 155 9.80 -5.41 23.70
C ASP A 155 10.62 -4.11 23.51
N LYS A 156 11.75 -4.22 22.78
CA LYS A 156 12.59 -3.07 22.41
C LYS A 156 12.45 -2.80 20.92
N TYR A 157 11.81 -1.71 20.60
CA TYR A 157 11.62 -1.22 19.24
C TYR A 157 11.41 0.29 19.25
N PRO A 158 11.74 1.04 18.18
CA PRO A 158 11.47 2.46 18.08
C PRO A 158 9.96 2.70 17.90
N GLU A 159 9.49 3.88 18.27
CA GLU A 159 8.09 4.28 18.02
C GLU A 159 7.88 4.79 16.59
N GLU A 160 8.94 5.28 15.97
CA GLU A 160 8.97 5.77 14.60
C GLU A 160 10.25 5.30 13.91
N GLY A 161 10.19 5.16 12.61
CA GLY A 161 11.35 4.83 11.79
C GLY A 161 11.06 3.74 10.77
N ASP A 162 12.02 3.52 9.91
CA ASP A 162 11.94 2.47 8.91
C ASP A 162 12.31 1.13 9.53
N TYR A 163 11.64 0.08 9.07
CA TYR A 163 12.03 -1.29 9.37
C TYR A 163 12.22 -2.08 8.09
N LEU A 164 13.11 -3.07 8.20
CA LEU A 164 13.31 -4.10 7.20
C LEU A 164 13.04 -5.45 7.86
N VAL A 165 12.08 -6.19 7.34
CA VAL A 165 11.90 -7.60 7.67
C VAL A 165 12.44 -8.42 6.52
N THR A 166 13.43 -9.27 6.80
CA THR A 166 13.92 -10.27 5.85
C THR A 166 13.37 -11.63 6.23
N VAL A 167 12.87 -12.37 5.24
CA VAL A 167 12.38 -13.74 5.43
C VAL A 167 13.16 -14.66 4.49
N THR A 168 13.96 -15.55 5.04
CA THR A 168 14.60 -16.61 4.27
C THR A 168 13.67 -17.81 4.26
N ALA A 169 13.17 -18.14 3.08
CA ALA A 169 12.18 -19.19 2.91
C ALA A 169 12.28 -19.86 1.52
N ARG A 170 11.67 -21.03 1.40
CA ARG A 170 11.45 -21.74 0.14
C ARG A 170 10.05 -22.35 0.12
N ALA A 171 9.55 -22.71 -1.04
CA ALA A 171 8.28 -23.39 -1.18
C ALA A 171 8.44 -24.82 -1.72
N ASP A 172 7.68 -25.73 -1.15
CA ASP A 172 7.45 -27.05 -1.73
C ASP A 172 6.06 -27.03 -2.39
N ILE A 173 6.03 -27.11 -3.72
CA ILE A 173 4.80 -27.00 -4.50
C ILE A 173 4.52 -28.36 -5.13
N PRO A 174 3.46 -29.08 -4.69
CA PRO A 174 3.06 -30.34 -5.31
C PRO A 174 2.63 -30.15 -6.77
N GLU A 175 2.82 -31.20 -7.58
CA GLU A 175 2.43 -31.19 -8.98
C GLU A 175 0.94 -30.85 -9.15
N GLY A 176 0.62 -29.97 -10.08
CA GLY A 176 -0.74 -29.50 -10.35
C GLY A 176 -1.29 -28.45 -9.38
N ARG A 177 -0.49 -27.97 -8.43
CA ARG A 177 -0.85 -26.88 -7.51
C ARG A 177 -0.22 -25.55 -7.92
N GLY A 178 -0.87 -24.44 -7.55
CA GLY A 178 -0.30 -23.10 -7.67
C GLY A 178 0.71 -22.82 -6.56
N ALA A 179 1.49 -21.76 -6.72
CA ALA A 179 2.45 -21.33 -5.71
C ALA A 179 1.74 -20.74 -4.46
N PRO A 180 2.31 -20.94 -3.26
CA PRO A 180 1.75 -20.38 -2.03
C PRO A 180 1.98 -18.87 -1.95
N LEU A 181 1.07 -18.19 -1.24
CA LEU A 181 1.18 -16.77 -0.94
C LEU A 181 1.76 -16.58 0.47
N MET A 182 2.93 -15.98 0.56
CA MET A 182 3.53 -15.61 1.83
C MET A 182 3.10 -14.19 2.23
N GLU A 183 2.33 -14.10 3.30
CA GLU A 183 1.97 -12.83 3.93
C GLU A 183 2.92 -12.55 5.09
N VAL A 184 3.51 -11.36 5.09
CA VAL A 184 4.26 -10.84 6.24
C VAL A 184 3.44 -9.74 6.91
N SER A 185 3.24 -9.87 8.21
CA SER A 185 2.48 -8.94 9.03
C SER A 185 3.25 -8.56 10.28
N VAL A 186 3.10 -7.32 10.70
CA VAL A 186 3.59 -6.83 11.98
C VAL A 186 2.39 -6.47 12.86
N GLY A 187 2.45 -6.82 14.14
CA GLY A 187 1.35 -6.56 15.02
C GLY A 187 1.67 -6.85 16.48
N TYR A 188 0.66 -6.92 17.31
CA TYR A 188 0.78 -7.23 18.72
C TYR A 188 -0.49 -7.93 19.23
N ARG A 189 -0.39 -8.48 20.42
CA ARG A 189 -1.51 -9.09 21.11
C ARG A 189 -1.77 -8.32 22.41
N PRO A 190 -2.79 -7.49 22.45
CA PRO A 190 -3.31 -7.02 23.72
C PRO A 190 -3.87 -8.16 24.53
N ASP A 191 -4.48 -8.40 25.43
CA ASP A 191 -4.82 -9.53 26.30
C ASP A 191 -5.50 -10.71 25.59
N THR A 192 -6.47 -10.47 24.74
CA THR A 192 -7.32 -11.54 24.18
C THR A 192 -7.35 -11.59 22.66
N GLU A 193 -7.05 -10.49 21.99
CA GLU A 193 -7.13 -10.36 20.54
C GLU A 193 -5.77 -10.08 19.94
N GLN A 194 -5.54 -10.64 18.75
CA GLN A 194 -4.33 -10.37 17.97
C GLN A 194 -4.65 -9.29 16.95
N ILE A 195 -3.86 -8.21 16.94
CA ILE A 195 -3.99 -7.11 16.00
C ILE A 195 -2.81 -7.15 15.04
N TRP A 196 -3.10 -7.37 13.77
CA TRP A 196 -2.11 -7.46 12.71
C TRP A 196 -2.35 -6.42 11.64
N LYS A 197 -1.28 -5.88 11.10
CA LYS A 197 -1.30 -5.13 9.85
C LYS A 197 -0.37 -5.81 8.86
N VAL A 198 -0.91 -6.15 7.70
CA VAL A 198 -0.14 -6.75 6.61
C VAL A 198 0.83 -5.72 6.07
N THR A 199 2.10 -6.09 5.99
CA THR A 199 3.14 -5.32 5.32
C THR A 199 3.05 -5.57 3.82
N LYS A 200 3.11 -6.84 3.43
CA LYS A 200 3.03 -7.26 2.03
C LYS A 200 2.69 -8.75 1.94
N THR A 201 2.06 -9.12 0.82
CA THR A 201 1.86 -10.52 0.41
C THR A 201 2.57 -10.74 -0.91
N ILE A 202 3.33 -11.82 -1.03
CA ILE A 202 4.06 -12.21 -2.24
C ILE A 202 3.86 -13.68 -2.55
N GLU A 203 3.95 -14.04 -3.82
CA GLU A 203 3.95 -15.41 -4.28
C GLU A 203 5.36 -16.00 -4.16
N ILE A 204 5.47 -17.23 -3.64
CA ILE A 204 6.75 -17.93 -3.47
C ILE A 204 6.81 -19.09 -4.45
N THR A 205 7.69 -18.99 -5.43
CA THR A 205 7.91 -20.00 -6.46
C THR A 205 9.21 -20.78 -6.28
N GLU A 206 10.13 -20.24 -5.48
CA GLU A 206 11.47 -20.77 -5.35
C GLU A 206 11.49 -22.03 -4.48
N SER A 207 12.03 -23.13 -5.04
CA SER A 207 12.25 -24.38 -4.32
C SER A 207 13.56 -24.39 -3.51
N GLU A 208 14.44 -23.43 -3.77
CA GLU A 208 15.66 -23.20 -3.01
C GLU A 208 15.48 -22.03 -2.06
N SER A 209 16.21 -22.04 -0.94
CA SER A 209 16.15 -21.00 0.06
C SER A 209 16.52 -19.63 -0.51
N THR A 210 15.58 -18.74 -0.52
CA THR A 210 15.70 -17.37 -1.04
C THR A 210 15.31 -16.38 0.06
N THR A 211 16.00 -15.24 0.10
CA THR A 211 15.70 -14.17 1.06
C THR A 211 14.81 -13.12 0.41
N TYR A 212 13.69 -12.85 1.04
CA TYR A 212 12.70 -11.86 0.63
C TYR A 212 12.71 -10.69 1.60
N GLU A 213 12.57 -9.48 1.08
CA GLU A 213 12.63 -8.23 1.84
C GLU A 213 11.28 -7.54 1.88
N PHE A 214 10.93 -7.05 3.07
CA PHE A 214 9.68 -6.34 3.35
C PHE A 214 10.01 -5.08 4.15
N THR A 215 9.79 -3.94 3.57
CA THR A 215 10.06 -2.64 4.20
C THR A 215 8.77 -1.94 4.61
N GLY A 216 8.86 -1.11 5.61
CA GLY A 216 7.75 -0.30 6.07
C GLY A 216 8.20 0.65 7.17
N ARG A 217 7.25 1.37 7.74
CA ARG A 217 7.48 2.28 8.85
C ARG A 217 6.75 1.80 10.10
N VAL A 218 7.43 1.85 11.23
CA VAL A 218 6.92 1.36 12.52
C VAL A 218 5.61 2.05 12.89
N GLU A 219 5.54 3.36 12.75
CA GLU A 219 4.36 4.17 13.10
C GLU A 219 3.14 3.90 12.20
N ASN A 220 3.31 3.21 11.10
CA ASN A 220 2.21 2.78 10.24
C ASN A 220 1.50 1.52 10.74
N HIS A 221 2.06 0.88 11.77
CA HIS A 221 1.48 -0.32 12.39
C HIS A 221 0.78 0.03 13.70
N PRO A 222 -0.22 -0.75 14.11
CA PRO A 222 -0.77 -0.63 15.44
C PRO A 222 0.31 -1.03 16.46
N LEU A 223 0.66 -0.08 17.35
CA LEU A 223 1.66 -0.31 18.38
C LEU A 223 0.99 -0.61 19.72
N PRO A 224 1.55 -1.54 20.52
CA PRO A 224 1.06 -1.78 21.87
C PRO A 224 1.37 -0.57 22.75
N VAL A 225 0.49 -0.28 23.70
CA VAL A 225 0.78 0.74 24.72
C VAL A 225 1.83 0.19 25.67
N ARG A 226 2.99 0.84 25.73
CA ARG A 226 4.11 0.40 26.55
C ARG A 226 3.73 0.26 28.02
N GLY A 227 4.11 -0.85 28.62
CA GLY A 227 3.84 -1.13 30.02
C GLY A 227 2.35 -1.47 30.32
N GLN A 228 1.51 -1.55 29.31
CA GLN A 228 0.12 -1.96 29.46
C GLN A 228 -0.13 -3.31 28.77
N GLY A 229 -1.00 -4.10 29.37
CA GLY A 229 -1.36 -5.41 28.84
C GLY A 229 -0.38 -6.52 29.20
N LYS A 230 -0.80 -7.74 28.92
CA LYS A 230 -0.05 -8.96 29.24
C LYS A 230 1.12 -9.21 28.27
N PHE A 231 1.05 -8.64 27.06
CA PHE A 231 1.98 -8.88 25.98
C PHE A 231 2.36 -7.55 25.31
N PRO A 232 3.27 -6.77 25.91
CA PRO A 232 3.51 -5.38 25.51
C PRO A 232 4.47 -5.23 24.31
N GLY A 233 4.82 -6.28 23.60
CA GLY A 233 5.79 -6.25 22.52
C GLY A 233 5.19 -6.44 21.13
N LEU A 234 5.97 -6.12 20.11
CA LEU A 234 5.66 -6.39 18.71
C LEU A 234 5.99 -7.83 18.34
N VAL A 235 5.27 -8.34 17.36
CA VAL A 235 5.50 -9.67 16.79
C VAL A 235 5.45 -9.58 15.28
N VAL A 236 6.41 -10.22 14.61
CA VAL A 236 6.37 -10.45 13.17
C VAL A 236 5.72 -11.81 12.94
N ARG A 237 4.76 -11.85 12.03
CA ARG A 237 4.08 -13.07 11.60
C ARG A 237 4.33 -13.30 10.11
N VAL A 238 4.68 -14.53 9.75
CA VAL A 238 4.71 -15.01 8.37
C VAL A 238 3.60 -16.05 8.22
N LEU A 239 2.70 -15.88 7.28
CA LEU A 239 1.54 -16.74 7.07
C LEU A 239 1.53 -17.29 5.64
N ASN A 240 1.25 -18.58 5.50
CA ASN A 240 0.91 -19.15 4.20
C ASN A 240 -0.60 -18.96 3.95
N GLN A 241 -0.93 -18.06 3.03
CA GLN A 241 -2.31 -17.76 2.62
C GLN A 241 -2.75 -18.54 1.37
N TYR A 242 -2.14 -19.68 1.10
CA TYR A 242 -2.59 -20.48 -0.04
C TYR A 242 -4.08 -20.81 0.05
N ASP A 243 -4.82 -20.42 -0.97
CA ASP A 243 -6.26 -20.69 -1.08
C ASP A 243 -6.60 -21.10 -2.52
N ASP A 244 -6.98 -22.33 -2.69
CA ASP A 244 -7.51 -22.89 -3.93
C ASP A 244 -9.03 -23.09 -3.89
N GLN A 245 -9.71 -22.39 -2.97
CA GLN A 245 -11.15 -22.49 -2.70
C GLN A 245 -11.59 -23.87 -2.13
N ALA A 246 -10.66 -24.75 -1.82
CA ALA A 246 -10.97 -25.98 -1.13
C ALA A 246 -11.47 -25.68 0.30
N PRO A 247 -12.37 -26.49 0.87
CA PRO A 247 -12.81 -26.31 2.24
C PRO A 247 -11.64 -26.24 3.22
N LYS A 248 -11.69 -25.30 4.15
CA LYS A 248 -10.69 -25.23 5.22
C LYS A 248 -10.72 -26.52 6.05
N PRO A 249 -9.53 -27.00 6.49
CA PRO A 249 -9.50 -28.16 7.38
C PRO A 249 -10.28 -27.85 8.65
N LYS A 250 -10.94 -28.87 9.21
CA LYS A 250 -11.63 -28.73 10.49
C LYS A 250 -10.60 -28.81 11.61
N GLU A 251 -10.79 -28.00 12.64
CA GLU A 251 -10.04 -28.17 13.88
C GLU A 251 -10.26 -29.57 14.45
N VAL A 252 -9.19 -30.23 14.80
CA VAL A 252 -9.18 -31.54 15.46
C VAL A 252 -8.37 -31.48 16.75
N GLU A 253 -8.59 -32.44 17.65
CA GLU A 253 -7.72 -32.61 18.80
C GLU A 253 -6.40 -33.27 18.33
N LEU A 254 -5.31 -32.53 18.48
CA LEU A 254 -3.95 -33.00 18.20
C LEU A 254 -3.25 -33.29 19.52
N GLU A 255 -2.54 -34.42 19.60
CA GLU A 255 -1.69 -34.70 20.75
C GLU A 255 -0.33 -34.00 20.55
N ARG A 256 0.00 -33.08 21.45
CA ARG A 256 1.21 -32.28 21.39
C ARG A 256 1.80 -32.17 22.80
N ASP A 257 3.06 -32.57 22.97
CA ASP A 257 3.75 -32.58 24.26
C ASP A 257 2.94 -33.34 25.35
N GLY A 258 2.30 -34.44 24.98
CA GLY A 258 1.46 -35.23 25.89
C GLY A 258 0.16 -34.54 26.30
N LYS A 259 -0.26 -33.48 25.65
CA LYS A 259 -1.50 -32.76 25.88
C LYS A 259 -2.32 -32.68 24.61
N LYS A 260 -3.65 -32.87 24.76
CA LYS A 260 -4.62 -32.66 23.69
C LYS A 260 -4.84 -31.16 23.49
N LYS A 261 -4.57 -30.65 22.30
CA LYS A 261 -4.82 -29.26 21.90
C LYS A 261 -5.61 -29.24 20.60
N LYS A 262 -6.54 -28.29 20.49
CA LYS A 262 -7.23 -28.04 19.23
C LYS A 262 -6.27 -27.40 18.24
N GLY A 263 -6.27 -27.86 17.00
CA GLY A 263 -5.46 -27.31 15.95
C GLY A 263 -5.86 -27.89 14.58
N PHE A 264 -5.28 -27.34 13.54
CA PHE A 264 -5.50 -27.84 12.19
C PHE A 264 -4.48 -28.95 11.89
N PRO A 265 -4.91 -30.09 11.34
CA PRO A 265 -4.00 -31.13 10.91
C PRO A 265 -3.14 -30.62 9.74
N ALA A 266 -1.94 -31.18 9.59
CA ALA A 266 -1.18 -31.01 8.35
C ALA A 266 -1.98 -31.62 7.18
N GLU A 267 -2.04 -30.90 6.08
CA GLU A 267 -2.75 -31.34 4.87
C GLU A 267 -1.73 -31.77 3.82
N ASP A 268 -1.74 -33.03 3.47
CA ASP A 268 -0.88 -33.55 2.41
C ASP A 268 -1.37 -33.06 1.02
N GLY A 269 -0.42 -32.83 0.11
CA GLY A 269 -0.73 -32.43 -1.26
C GLY A 269 -1.09 -30.95 -1.45
N TYR A 270 -0.81 -30.11 -0.47
CA TYR A 270 -0.89 -28.66 -0.57
C TYR A 270 0.50 -27.99 -0.52
N PRO A 271 0.65 -26.80 -1.12
CA PRO A 271 1.90 -26.07 -1.07
C PRO A 271 2.29 -25.67 0.38
N VAL A 272 3.55 -25.85 0.68
CA VAL A 272 4.13 -25.56 2.00
C VAL A 272 5.23 -24.51 1.85
N ILE A 273 5.25 -23.54 2.73
CA ILE A 273 6.34 -22.58 2.87
C ILE A 273 7.26 -23.04 4.01
N HIS A 274 8.53 -23.21 3.73
CA HIS A 274 9.55 -23.47 4.73
C HIS A 274 10.22 -22.15 5.10
N VAL A 275 9.99 -21.67 6.31
CA VAL A 275 10.64 -20.48 6.86
C VAL A 275 11.88 -20.91 7.64
N GLU A 276 13.04 -20.47 7.22
CA GLU A 276 14.31 -20.81 7.87
C GLU A 276 14.71 -19.75 8.87
N LYS A 277 14.58 -18.48 8.48
CA LYS A 277 14.98 -17.34 9.29
C LYS A 277 14.11 -16.13 8.99
N VAL A 278 13.82 -15.33 10.01
CA VAL A 278 13.22 -14.00 9.91
C VAL A 278 14.13 -13.05 10.71
N THR A 279 14.48 -11.91 10.09
CA THR A 279 15.29 -10.88 10.77
C THR A 279 14.59 -9.54 10.62
#